data_40396728d7bf57fc04f273b15afadea8
#
_entry.id   40396728d7bf57fc04f273b15afadea8
#
_cell.length_a   1.000
_cell.length_b   1.000
_cell.length_c   1.000
_cell.angle_alpha   90.00
_cell.angle_beta   90.00
_cell.angle_gamma   90.00
#
_symmetry.space_group_name_H-M   'P 1'
#
loop_
_entity.id
_entity.type
_entity.pdbx_description
1 polymer ?
#
loop_
_entity_poly.entity_id
_entity_poly.type
_entity_poly.pdbx_seq_one_letter_code
_entity_poly.pdbx_strand_id
1 'polypeptide(L)'
;MRKTTWKSALLAIVVVLMASCSPRSEYVNVLPKDAAMVVSVDLKTMADKSGINGKEGEQVVAKLKDALKSGLEGEAGKMAEKIVENPSESGLALTEKVYLFVTPHANAFGLVAKMESESKLKNLLQALQQEQICTAPKSESGCTWVQMGSTLCVFNGDTFLLVGREQGDALDLKDTLLAWMRQDAAGSFASTSDFDKLSRAKGEICAVTNLSFIPNELTMQMRMGMPADLKLEDIKYLLSVCFENGKIVVDAETLTENKALVKLYERQMKCTSPIKGSYMECFPASTLFWTGGNIDGAGVYDMLCENATIRQALESPMLPVELRRIFSAIQGDIALGYHSITGNELLMYADVTNKDFLQAFEDLRPLLALTGGQMKLISTEQDQYEFRMYRQSIWFGVKDNSFYLSNNERLADEAGRRYGASLQNTPWAKDVKQNRVFMAFNAAQLAKDINGNPMMRSMMGSGNAALAGTVLNACDYIDLMVPDWKGGQMNIVMKDKDTNVLKQILRGLENL
;
A
#
# COMPACT_ATOMS: atom_id res chain seq x y z
N MET A 1 28.71 10.91 5.28
CA MET A 1 27.50 10.62 6.07
C MET A 1 26.58 9.50 5.52
N ARG A 2 26.60 9.13 4.23
CA ARG A 2 25.73 8.05 3.67
C ARG A 2 26.12 6.59 4.00
N LYS A 3 27.36 6.32 4.47
CA LYS A 3 27.82 4.95 4.75
C LYS A 3 27.37 4.39 6.10
N THR A 4 27.03 5.25 7.07
CA THR A 4 26.66 4.82 8.43
C THR A 4 25.22 4.33 8.52
N THR A 5 24.32 4.93 7.77
CA THR A 5 22.88 4.55 7.71
C THR A 5 22.67 3.18 7.07
N TRP A 6 23.49 2.80 6.08
CA TRP A 6 23.41 1.48 5.42
C TRP A 6 23.87 0.34 6.35
N LYS A 7 24.92 0.58 7.15
CA LYS A 7 25.40 -0.42 8.12
C LYS A 7 24.35 -0.71 9.20
N SER A 8 23.65 0.32 9.68
CA SER A 8 22.56 0.16 10.67
C SER A 8 21.34 -0.55 10.08
N ALA A 9 21.01 -0.30 8.81
CA ALA A 9 19.92 -0.96 8.10
C ALA A 9 20.23 -2.44 7.80
N LEU A 10 21.49 -2.77 7.44
CA LEU A 10 21.93 -4.15 7.21
C LEU A 10 21.89 -4.98 8.51
N LEU A 11 22.27 -4.39 9.64
CA LEU A 11 22.19 -5.06 10.93
C LEU A 11 20.74 -5.33 11.34
N ALA A 12 19.81 -4.43 11.03
CA ALA A 12 18.38 -4.62 11.25
C ALA A 12 17.79 -5.75 10.38
N ILE A 13 18.28 -5.90 9.13
CA ILE A 13 17.83 -6.96 8.21
C ILE A 13 18.31 -8.35 8.66
N VAL A 14 19.50 -8.46 9.21
CA VAL A 14 20.05 -9.74 9.73
C VAL A 14 19.27 -10.24 10.95
N VAL A 15 18.67 -9.32 11.73
CA VAL A 15 17.85 -9.66 12.91
C VAL A 15 16.49 -10.25 12.53
N VAL A 16 16.07 -10.14 11.26
CA VAL A 16 14.67 -10.33 10.81
C VAL A 16 14.29 -11.76 10.36
N LEU A 17 15.12 -12.80 10.47
CA LEU A 17 14.79 -14.11 9.84
C LEU A 17 14.71 -15.28 10.84
N MET A 18 13.62 -15.50 11.60
CA MET A 18 13.12 -16.80 12.17
C MET A 18 12.30 -16.73 13.47
N ALA A 19 11.09 -17.31 13.53
CA ALA A 19 10.22 -17.32 14.70
C ALA A 19 9.23 -18.49 14.84
N SER A 20 8.75 -18.86 16.03
CA SER A 20 7.50 -19.64 16.28
C SER A 20 6.92 -19.56 17.70
N CYS A 21 5.63 -19.75 17.76
CA CYS A 21 4.62 -19.50 18.78
C CYS A 21 4.87 -19.92 20.22
N SER A 22 4.44 -19.05 21.16
CA SER A 22 4.10 -19.34 22.58
C SER A 22 3.22 -18.24 23.21
N PRO A 23 2.61 -18.41 24.42
CA PRO A 23 1.62 -17.49 24.98
C PRO A 23 2.19 -16.09 25.19
N ARG A 24 1.28 -15.08 25.35
CA ARG A 24 1.62 -13.65 25.51
C ARG A 24 2.89 -13.46 26.34
N SER A 25 3.95 -13.08 25.67
CA SER A 25 5.26 -12.87 26.28
C SER A 25 5.36 -11.42 26.74
N GLU A 26 5.96 -11.16 27.90
CA GLU A 26 6.05 -9.83 28.53
C GLU A 26 6.82 -8.81 27.67
N TYR A 27 7.68 -9.26 26.73
CA TYR A 27 8.46 -8.36 25.88
C TYR A 27 7.63 -7.38 25.06
N VAL A 28 6.35 -7.69 24.72
CA VAL A 28 5.45 -6.78 23.98
C VAL A 28 4.98 -5.61 24.84
N ASN A 29 5.16 -5.68 26.16
CA ASN A 29 4.76 -4.60 27.03
C ASN A 29 5.54 -3.31 26.80
N VAL A 30 6.70 -3.35 26.14
CA VAL A 30 7.49 -2.14 25.82
C VAL A 30 6.92 -1.32 24.68
N LEU A 31 5.91 -1.84 23.95
CA LEU A 31 5.26 -1.10 22.87
C LEU A 31 4.56 0.16 23.41
N PRO A 32 4.90 1.36 22.93
CA PRO A 32 4.28 2.60 23.39
C PRO A 32 2.77 2.58 23.21
N LYS A 33 2.01 2.98 24.24
CA LYS A 33 0.54 2.97 24.21
C LYS A 33 -0.05 3.89 23.14
N ASP A 34 0.66 4.96 22.81
CA ASP A 34 0.31 5.98 21.81
C ASP A 34 0.87 5.70 20.42
N ALA A 35 1.36 4.46 20.18
CA ALA A 35 1.84 4.09 18.86
C ALA A 35 0.75 4.28 17.79
N ALA A 36 1.08 5.03 16.73
CA ALA A 36 0.18 5.27 15.61
C ALA A 36 0.17 4.09 14.62
N MET A 37 1.26 3.29 14.62
CA MET A 37 1.37 2.07 13.84
C MET A 37 2.15 1.05 14.65
N VAL A 38 1.63 -0.19 14.68
CA VAL A 38 2.34 -1.36 15.19
C VAL A 38 2.23 -2.47 14.15
N VAL A 39 3.38 -2.97 13.73
CA VAL A 39 3.50 -4.08 12.75
C VAL A 39 4.05 -5.29 13.47
N SER A 40 3.41 -6.43 13.33
CA SER A 40 3.95 -7.74 13.76
C SER A 40 4.46 -8.50 12.55
N VAL A 41 5.63 -9.12 12.67
CA VAL A 41 6.26 -9.92 11.61
C VAL A 41 6.56 -11.33 12.14
N ASP A 42 6.01 -12.35 11.50
CA ASP A 42 6.28 -13.76 11.76
C ASP A 42 7.43 -14.25 10.88
N LEU A 43 8.64 -14.02 11.37
CA LEU A 43 9.87 -14.29 10.62
C LEU A 43 10.10 -15.79 10.39
N LYS A 44 9.70 -16.63 11.32
CA LYS A 44 9.84 -18.08 11.16
C LYS A 44 8.99 -18.58 10.01
N THR A 45 7.69 -18.25 10.01
CA THR A 45 6.79 -18.66 8.94
C THR A 45 7.26 -18.12 7.59
N MET A 46 7.80 -16.88 7.53
CA MET A 46 8.38 -16.34 6.30
C MET A 46 9.63 -17.11 5.86
N ALA A 47 10.53 -17.47 6.77
CA ALA A 47 11.71 -18.27 6.46
C ALA A 47 11.34 -19.67 5.99
N ASP A 48 10.39 -20.33 6.66
CA ASP A 48 9.90 -21.66 6.28
C ASP A 48 9.26 -21.63 4.88
N LYS A 49 8.44 -20.63 4.57
CA LYS A 49 7.79 -20.46 3.26
C LYS A 49 8.77 -20.07 2.14
N SER A 50 9.80 -19.30 2.45
CA SER A 50 10.82 -18.91 1.47
C SER A 50 11.76 -20.05 1.10
N GLY A 51 11.95 -21.02 2.01
CA GLY A 51 12.93 -22.08 1.87
C GLY A 51 14.39 -21.60 2.03
N ILE A 52 14.62 -20.45 2.66
CA ILE A 52 15.96 -19.85 2.82
C ILE A 52 16.94 -20.76 3.57
N ASN A 53 16.41 -21.61 4.47
CA ASN A 53 17.19 -22.57 5.25
C ASN A 53 17.52 -23.85 4.46
N GLY A 54 17.03 -23.99 3.23
CA GLY A 54 17.28 -25.13 2.35
C GLY A 54 18.34 -24.83 1.29
N LYS A 55 18.56 -25.79 0.41
CA LYS A 55 19.52 -25.66 -0.70
C LYS A 55 19.29 -24.45 -1.59
N GLU A 56 18.04 -24.03 -1.75
CA GLU A 56 17.68 -22.86 -2.56
C GLU A 56 18.13 -21.55 -1.91
N GLY A 57 18.25 -21.49 -0.58
CA GLY A 57 18.73 -20.30 0.12
C GLY A 57 20.25 -20.16 0.20
N GLU A 58 21.01 -21.22 -0.09
CA GLU A 58 22.47 -21.23 0.08
C GLU A 58 23.17 -20.07 -0.66
N GLN A 59 22.74 -19.76 -1.88
CA GLN A 59 23.34 -18.67 -2.67
C GLN A 59 23.00 -17.29 -2.10
N VAL A 60 21.75 -17.09 -1.65
CA VAL A 60 21.34 -15.82 -1.02
C VAL A 60 22.05 -15.62 0.30
N VAL A 61 22.17 -16.67 1.11
CA VAL A 61 22.94 -16.66 2.35
C VAL A 61 24.43 -16.35 2.08
N ALA A 62 25.02 -16.93 1.02
CA ALA A 62 26.39 -16.62 0.60
C ALA A 62 26.55 -15.15 0.20
N LYS A 63 25.66 -14.62 -0.66
CA LYS A 63 25.67 -13.19 -1.04
C LYS A 63 25.51 -12.26 0.17
N LEU A 64 24.65 -12.64 1.12
CA LEU A 64 24.45 -11.87 2.36
C LEU A 64 25.72 -11.86 3.21
N LYS A 65 26.42 -13.00 3.33
CA LYS A 65 27.71 -13.08 4.01
C LYS A 65 28.76 -12.19 3.34
N ASP A 66 28.85 -12.23 2.01
CA ASP A 66 29.81 -11.41 1.27
C ASP A 66 29.50 -9.90 1.43
N ALA A 67 28.23 -9.52 1.43
CA ALA A 67 27.82 -8.15 1.72
C ALA A 67 28.19 -7.71 3.15
N LEU A 68 28.03 -8.59 4.14
CA LEU A 68 28.42 -8.34 5.52
C LEU A 68 29.95 -8.22 5.67
N LYS A 69 30.73 -9.09 5.03
CA LYS A 69 32.20 -9.02 4.98
C LYS A 69 32.68 -7.69 4.42
N SER A 70 32.01 -7.16 3.40
CA SER A 70 32.39 -5.87 2.83
C SER A 70 32.05 -4.68 3.72
N GLY A 71 31.15 -4.87 4.71
CA GLY A 71 30.64 -3.83 5.61
C GLY A 71 31.18 -3.88 7.04
N LEU A 72 31.57 -5.06 7.52
CA LEU A 72 32.03 -5.32 8.88
C LEU A 72 33.34 -6.11 8.81
N GLU A 73 34.35 -5.63 9.53
CA GLU A 73 35.68 -6.29 9.59
C GLU A 73 35.85 -7.00 10.94
N GLY A 74 36.98 -7.65 11.15
CA GLY A 74 37.40 -8.20 12.44
C GLY A 74 36.41 -9.21 13.07
N GLU A 75 36.22 -9.14 14.38
CA GLU A 75 35.36 -10.05 15.13
C GLU A 75 33.87 -9.77 14.90
N ALA A 76 33.49 -8.52 14.65
CA ALA A 76 32.08 -8.18 14.34
C ALA A 76 31.63 -8.81 13.02
N GLY A 77 32.49 -8.82 12.01
CA GLY A 77 32.23 -9.50 10.74
C GLY A 77 32.03 -11.01 10.92
N LYS A 78 32.93 -11.67 11.67
CA LYS A 78 32.81 -13.11 11.98
C LYS A 78 31.53 -13.45 12.75
N MET A 79 31.13 -12.59 13.69
CA MET A 79 29.88 -12.80 14.44
C MET A 79 28.67 -12.59 13.55
N ALA A 80 28.67 -11.59 12.69
CA ALA A 80 27.62 -11.36 11.73
C ALA A 80 27.46 -12.56 10.76
N GLU A 81 28.55 -13.16 10.28
CA GLU A 81 28.52 -14.39 9.48
C GLU A 81 27.86 -15.55 10.24
N LYS A 82 28.23 -15.76 11.51
CA LYS A 82 27.61 -16.79 12.35
C LYS A 82 26.11 -16.56 12.54
N ILE A 83 25.68 -15.30 12.72
CA ILE A 83 24.27 -14.94 12.84
C ILE A 83 23.51 -15.22 11.54
N VAL A 84 24.12 -14.99 10.38
CA VAL A 84 23.51 -15.35 9.08
C VAL A 84 23.38 -16.86 8.91
N GLU A 85 24.35 -17.63 9.40
CA GLU A 85 24.29 -19.10 9.39
C GLU A 85 23.29 -19.65 10.41
N ASN A 86 23.28 -19.08 11.58
CA ASN A 86 22.40 -19.46 12.70
C ASN A 86 21.90 -18.21 13.43
N PRO A 87 20.74 -17.68 13.05
CA PRO A 87 20.17 -16.47 13.64
C PRO A 87 20.01 -16.47 15.16
N SER A 88 19.96 -17.64 15.81
CA SER A 88 19.96 -17.73 17.27
C SER A 88 21.26 -17.22 17.92
N GLU A 89 22.35 -17.09 17.15
CA GLU A 89 23.60 -16.48 17.61
C GLU A 89 23.49 -14.95 17.80
N SER A 90 22.40 -14.32 17.34
CA SER A 90 22.10 -12.92 17.66
C SER A 90 21.73 -12.69 19.13
N GLY A 91 21.32 -13.74 19.83
CA GLY A 91 20.78 -13.68 21.19
C GLY A 91 19.30 -13.30 21.24
N LEU A 92 18.64 -13.15 20.09
CA LEU A 92 17.20 -12.86 20.00
C LEU A 92 16.40 -14.13 19.73
N ALA A 93 15.25 -14.26 20.37
CA ALA A 93 14.29 -15.33 20.12
C ALA A 93 13.51 -15.03 18.86
N LEU A 94 14.17 -15.13 17.70
CA LEU A 94 13.57 -14.89 16.39
C LEU A 94 12.53 -15.97 16.01
N THR A 95 12.27 -16.92 16.89
CA THR A 95 11.12 -17.83 16.86
C THR A 95 9.83 -17.19 17.41
N GLU A 96 9.88 -16.04 17.97
CA GLU A 96 8.73 -15.21 18.37
C GLU A 96 8.53 -14.08 17.35
N LYS A 97 7.33 -13.48 17.31
CA LYS A 97 7.06 -12.34 16.43
C LYS A 97 7.95 -11.16 16.80
N VAL A 98 8.44 -10.46 15.79
CA VAL A 98 9.10 -9.17 15.94
C VAL A 98 8.07 -8.08 15.71
N TYR A 99 8.14 -6.99 16.49
CA TYR A 99 7.24 -5.86 16.33
C TYR A 99 8.00 -4.62 15.91
N LEU A 100 7.45 -3.92 14.91
CA LEU A 100 7.89 -2.58 14.55
C LEU A 100 6.82 -1.60 15.00
N PHE A 101 7.21 -0.39 15.40
CA PHE A 101 6.25 0.64 15.78
C PHE A 101 6.69 2.04 15.36
N VAL A 102 5.70 2.92 15.21
CA VAL A 102 5.90 4.36 14.99
C VAL A 102 5.12 5.11 16.06
N THR A 103 5.78 6.05 16.73
CA THR A 103 5.16 6.94 17.71
C THR A 103 5.38 8.40 17.32
N PRO A 104 4.33 9.11 16.87
CA PRO A 104 4.44 10.50 16.43
C PRO A 104 4.86 11.45 17.54
N HIS A 105 4.38 11.24 18.78
CA HIS A 105 4.69 12.11 19.92
C HIS A 105 6.18 12.11 20.26
N ALA A 106 6.84 10.97 20.18
CA ALA A 106 8.28 10.86 20.37
C ALA A 106 9.07 11.12 19.06
N ASN A 107 8.38 11.28 17.92
CA ASN A 107 8.98 11.32 16.60
C ASN A 107 10.00 10.18 16.40
N ALA A 108 9.59 8.97 16.74
CA ALA A 108 10.44 7.81 16.81
C ALA A 108 9.81 6.59 16.12
N PHE A 109 10.67 5.73 15.62
CA PHE A 109 10.34 4.41 15.13
C PHE A 109 11.19 3.38 15.87
N GLY A 110 10.64 2.21 16.13
CA GLY A 110 11.34 1.20 16.90
C GLY A 110 11.06 -0.21 16.45
N LEU A 111 11.91 -1.11 16.93
CA LEU A 111 11.83 -2.56 16.78
C LEU A 111 11.89 -3.19 18.15
N VAL A 112 10.97 -4.13 18.40
CA VAL A 112 10.89 -4.93 19.61
C VAL A 112 11.05 -6.40 19.26
N ALA A 113 11.93 -7.09 19.97
CA ALA A 113 12.09 -8.54 19.85
C ALA A 113 12.21 -9.16 21.26
N LYS A 114 11.88 -10.45 21.36
CA LYS A 114 12.12 -11.21 22.58
C LYS A 114 13.60 -11.55 22.71
N MET A 115 14.14 -11.39 23.90
CA MET A 115 15.52 -11.82 24.22
C MET A 115 15.53 -13.33 24.45
N GLU A 116 16.55 -14.02 23.93
CA GLU A 116 16.86 -15.42 24.23
C GLU A 116 18.14 -15.53 25.04
N SER A 117 19.15 -14.72 24.70
CA SER A 117 20.45 -14.76 25.38
C SER A 117 21.13 -13.38 25.40
N GLU A 118 21.08 -12.72 26.56
CA GLU A 118 21.82 -11.47 26.76
C GLU A 118 23.33 -11.62 26.50
N SER A 119 23.92 -12.75 26.87
CA SER A 119 25.37 -12.97 26.71
C SER A 119 25.79 -12.97 25.26
N LYS A 120 25.01 -13.60 24.37
CA LYS A 120 25.27 -13.58 22.92
C LYS A 120 25.19 -12.16 22.35
N LEU A 121 24.11 -11.42 22.71
CA LEU A 121 23.95 -10.03 22.27
C LEU A 121 25.07 -9.13 22.83
N LYS A 122 25.44 -9.28 24.11
CA LYS A 122 26.55 -8.51 24.70
C LYS A 122 27.89 -8.76 23.99
N ASN A 123 28.16 -10.01 23.61
CA ASN A 123 29.37 -10.34 22.85
C ASN A 123 29.37 -9.64 21.47
N LEU A 124 28.23 -9.67 20.76
CA LEU A 124 28.08 -8.95 19.49
C LEU A 124 28.33 -7.44 19.67
N LEU A 125 27.71 -6.83 20.67
CA LEU A 125 27.85 -5.40 20.94
C LEU A 125 29.28 -5.01 21.32
N GLN A 126 30.01 -5.88 22.05
CA GLN A 126 31.42 -5.67 22.34
C GLN A 126 32.29 -5.71 21.08
N ALA A 127 32.02 -6.65 20.16
CA ALA A 127 32.74 -6.70 18.89
C ALA A 127 32.43 -5.44 18.03
N LEU A 128 31.17 -5.00 17.99
CA LEU A 128 30.77 -3.75 17.28
C LEU A 128 31.39 -2.50 17.93
N GLN A 129 31.58 -2.50 19.26
CA GLN A 129 32.26 -1.42 19.96
C GLN A 129 33.75 -1.35 19.60
N GLN A 130 34.43 -2.48 19.48
CA GLN A 130 35.84 -2.52 19.06
C GLN A 130 36.05 -1.90 17.68
N GLU A 131 35.07 -2.04 16.80
CA GLU A 131 35.06 -1.40 15.47
C GLU A 131 34.43 0.02 15.47
N GLN A 132 34.19 0.60 16.63
CA GLN A 132 33.62 1.95 16.80
C GLN A 132 32.22 2.15 16.15
N ILE A 133 31.47 1.06 15.98
CA ILE A 133 30.12 1.10 15.42
C ILE A 133 29.08 1.50 16.47
N CYS A 134 29.33 1.12 17.74
CA CYS A 134 28.49 1.51 18.88
C CYS A 134 29.32 1.98 20.06
N THR A 135 28.65 2.63 21.02
CA THR A 135 29.26 3.00 22.32
C THR A 135 29.46 1.78 23.20
N ALA A 136 30.29 1.92 24.24
CA ALA A 136 30.39 0.89 25.28
C ALA A 136 29.02 0.64 25.92
N PRO A 137 28.65 -0.63 26.20
CA PRO A 137 27.43 -0.97 26.91
C PRO A 137 27.42 -0.32 28.31
N LYS A 138 26.29 0.33 28.65
CA LYS A 138 26.06 0.95 29.94
C LYS A 138 24.85 0.28 30.59
N SER A 139 24.92 0.05 31.93
CA SER A 139 23.80 -0.53 32.66
C SER A 139 23.14 0.52 33.53
N GLU A 140 21.80 0.60 33.41
CA GLU A 140 20.98 1.54 34.16
C GLU A 140 19.58 0.94 34.40
N SER A 141 19.06 1.02 35.62
CA SER A 141 17.70 0.62 35.94
C SER A 141 17.34 -0.84 35.58
N GLY A 142 18.28 -1.76 35.64
CA GLY A 142 18.08 -3.16 35.27
C GLY A 142 18.13 -3.46 33.78
N CYS A 143 18.44 -2.46 32.97
CA CYS A 143 18.62 -2.60 31.51
C CYS A 143 20.06 -2.29 31.11
N THR A 144 20.49 -2.84 30.00
CA THR A 144 21.73 -2.47 29.33
C THR A 144 21.36 -1.64 28.07
N TRP A 145 22.11 -0.56 27.79
CA TRP A 145 21.89 0.24 26.61
C TRP A 145 23.18 0.61 25.90
N VAL A 146 23.11 0.79 24.58
CA VAL A 146 24.19 1.24 23.70
C VAL A 146 23.63 2.19 22.64
N GLN A 147 24.43 3.16 22.24
CA GLN A 147 24.10 4.04 21.11
C GLN A 147 24.83 3.56 19.85
N MET A 148 24.12 3.47 18.74
CA MET A 148 24.62 3.10 17.40
C MET A 148 24.21 4.18 16.40
N GLY A 149 25.11 5.14 16.14
CA GLY A 149 24.78 6.31 15.31
C GLY A 149 23.58 7.09 15.85
N SER A 150 22.51 7.20 15.08
CA SER A 150 21.25 7.87 15.45
C SER A 150 20.23 6.93 16.11
N THR A 151 20.61 5.72 16.49
CA THR A 151 19.73 4.74 17.14
C THR A 151 20.20 4.41 18.56
N LEU A 152 19.25 4.06 19.43
CA LEU A 152 19.51 3.60 20.78
C LEU A 152 18.97 2.18 20.94
N CYS A 153 19.84 1.26 21.32
CA CYS A 153 19.48 -0.11 21.67
C CYS A 153 19.38 -0.22 23.21
N VAL A 154 18.28 -0.74 23.72
CA VAL A 154 18.07 -1.01 25.13
C VAL A 154 17.56 -2.44 25.29
N PHE A 155 18.11 -3.20 26.24
CA PHE A 155 17.70 -4.60 26.45
C PHE A 155 17.86 -5.06 27.89
N ASN A 156 17.15 -6.12 28.23
CA ASN A 156 17.27 -6.89 29.46
C ASN A 156 17.11 -8.39 29.18
N GLY A 157 16.94 -9.23 30.19
CA GLY A 157 16.83 -10.70 30.06
C GLY A 157 15.68 -11.19 29.17
N ASP A 158 14.63 -10.40 28.98
CA ASP A 158 13.41 -10.79 28.25
C ASP A 158 13.16 -10.00 26.99
N THR A 159 13.69 -8.77 26.88
CA THR A 159 13.27 -7.81 25.88
C THR A 159 14.46 -7.11 25.23
N PHE A 160 14.40 -6.99 23.92
CA PHE A 160 15.25 -6.16 23.08
C PHE A 160 14.41 -5.04 22.45
N LEU A 161 14.88 -3.80 22.57
CA LEU A 161 14.27 -2.59 22.03
C LEU A 161 15.32 -1.78 21.28
N LEU A 162 15.11 -1.54 19.99
CA LEU A 162 15.93 -0.66 19.16
C LEU A 162 15.07 0.51 18.69
N VAL A 163 15.49 1.75 18.93
CA VAL A 163 14.73 2.95 18.55
C VAL A 163 15.61 3.93 17.83
N GLY A 164 15.07 4.49 16.74
CA GLY A 164 15.66 5.58 15.98
C GLY A 164 14.72 6.78 15.91
N ARG A 165 15.27 7.94 15.57
CA ARG A 165 14.52 9.16 15.28
C ARG A 165 14.81 9.62 13.86
N GLU A 166 13.81 10.24 13.23
CA GLU A 166 14.00 10.85 11.91
C GLU A 166 14.85 12.13 12.04
N GLN A 167 14.62 12.90 13.09
CA GLN A 167 15.38 14.13 13.40
C GLN A 167 15.78 14.15 14.88
N GLY A 168 17.01 14.57 15.16
CA GLY A 168 17.57 14.60 16.51
C GLY A 168 18.36 13.36 16.89
N ASP A 169 18.83 13.30 18.13
CA ASP A 169 19.58 12.16 18.68
C ASP A 169 18.63 11.22 19.44
N ALA A 170 18.70 9.92 19.16
CA ALA A 170 17.93 8.93 19.92
C ALA A 170 18.32 8.89 21.41
N LEU A 171 19.51 9.37 21.78
CA LEU A 171 19.96 9.48 23.15
C LEU A 171 19.03 10.39 24.01
N ASP A 172 18.40 11.39 23.39
CA ASP A 172 17.40 12.25 24.05
C ASP A 172 16.19 11.46 24.55
N LEU A 173 15.93 10.29 23.96
CA LEU A 173 14.85 9.39 24.35
C LEU A 173 15.25 8.34 25.40
N LYS A 174 16.51 8.33 25.88
CA LYS A 174 17.02 7.29 26.78
C LYS A 174 16.07 7.04 27.95
N ASP A 175 15.69 8.07 28.68
CA ASP A 175 14.83 7.95 29.85
C ASP A 175 13.42 7.44 29.50
N THR A 176 12.90 7.84 28.36
CA THR A 176 11.63 7.33 27.81
C THR A 176 11.74 5.85 27.46
N LEU A 177 12.82 5.41 26.81
CA LEU A 177 13.03 4.00 26.49
C LEU A 177 13.18 3.15 27.74
N LEU A 178 13.93 3.63 28.75
CA LEU A 178 14.05 2.97 30.06
C LEU A 178 12.70 2.91 30.79
N ALA A 179 11.82 3.90 30.61
CA ALA A 179 10.45 3.85 31.14
C ALA A 179 9.61 2.80 30.40
N TRP A 180 9.68 2.74 29.05
CA TRP A 180 9.00 1.69 28.29
C TRP A 180 9.48 0.27 28.66
N MET A 181 10.77 0.09 28.89
CA MET A 181 11.33 -1.21 29.33
C MET A 181 10.80 -1.69 30.67
N ARG A 182 10.25 -0.79 31.50
CA ARG A 182 9.75 -1.08 32.87
C ARG A 182 8.23 -0.98 32.95
N GLN A 183 7.54 -0.56 31.89
CA GLN A 183 6.08 -0.42 31.94
C GLN A 183 5.40 -1.79 31.98
N ASP A 184 4.28 -1.83 32.69
CA ASP A 184 3.40 -2.99 32.73
C ASP A 184 2.49 -3.06 31.51
N ALA A 185 1.72 -4.13 31.39
CA ALA A 185 0.78 -4.30 30.31
C ALA A 185 -0.24 -3.16 30.24
N ALA A 186 -0.69 -2.60 31.37
CA ALA A 186 -1.71 -1.53 31.39
C ALA A 186 -1.21 -0.21 30.78
N GLY A 187 0.10 0.07 30.90
CA GLY A 187 0.78 1.21 30.29
C GLY A 187 1.12 1.03 28.80
N SER A 188 0.96 -0.17 28.27
CA SER A 188 1.43 -0.60 26.95
C SER A 188 0.32 -0.61 25.89
N PHE A 189 0.73 -0.55 24.61
CA PHE A 189 -0.14 -0.89 23.48
C PHE A 189 -0.69 -2.31 23.56
N ALA A 190 0.04 -3.24 24.21
CA ALA A 190 -0.39 -4.62 24.41
C ALA A 190 -1.71 -4.74 25.21
N SER A 191 -2.14 -3.72 25.98
CA SER A 191 -3.42 -3.70 26.67
C SER A 191 -4.61 -3.22 25.85
N THR A 192 -4.37 -2.77 24.60
CA THR A 192 -5.42 -2.20 23.76
C THR A 192 -6.21 -3.27 23.01
N SER A 193 -7.48 -2.96 22.65
CA SER A 193 -8.28 -3.79 21.74
C SER A 193 -7.64 -3.94 20.36
N ASP A 194 -6.87 -2.94 19.93
CA ASP A 194 -6.15 -2.93 18.66
C ASP A 194 -5.04 -3.99 18.66
N PHE A 195 -4.30 -4.14 19.77
CA PHE A 195 -3.32 -5.21 19.91
C PHE A 195 -3.97 -6.60 19.95
N ASP A 196 -5.12 -6.75 20.59
CA ASP A 196 -5.87 -8.01 20.58
C ASP A 196 -6.25 -8.43 19.16
N LYS A 197 -6.68 -7.49 18.32
CA LYS A 197 -6.97 -7.74 16.90
C LYS A 197 -5.69 -8.09 16.13
N LEU A 198 -4.62 -7.32 16.32
CA LEU A 198 -3.31 -7.57 15.71
C LEU A 198 -2.77 -8.98 16.05
N SER A 199 -2.87 -9.38 17.30
CA SER A 199 -2.34 -10.66 17.77
C SER A 199 -3.07 -11.87 17.18
N ARG A 200 -4.36 -11.71 16.86
CA ARG A 200 -5.24 -12.75 16.26
C ARG A 200 -5.26 -12.71 14.74
N ALA A 201 -4.74 -11.66 14.15
CA ALA A 201 -4.70 -11.52 12.69
C ALA A 201 -3.86 -12.63 12.06
N LYS A 202 -4.35 -13.12 10.92
CA LYS A 202 -3.70 -14.19 10.15
C LYS A 202 -2.90 -13.55 9.02
N GLY A 203 -1.62 -13.74 9.04
CA GLY A 203 -0.69 -13.22 8.03
C GLY A 203 0.74 -13.24 8.58
N GLU A 204 1.71 -13.33 7.72
CA GLU A 204 3.13 -13.29 8.10
C GLU A 204 3.52 -11.86 8.52
N ILE A 205 2.86 -10.85 7.94
CA ILE A 205 3.01 -9.46 8.34
C ILE A 205 1.61 -8.93 8.62
N CYS A 206 1.38 -8.45 9.85
CA CYS A 206 0.12 -7.80 10.21
C CYS A 206 0.41 -6.43 10.83
N ALA A 207 -0.44 -5.45 10.56
CA ALA A 207 -0.26 -4.10 11.07
C ALA A 207 -1.58 -3.52 11.55
N VAL A 208 -1.57 -2.89 12.72
CA VAL A 208 -2.60 -1.91 13.10
C VAL A 208 -2.02 -0.53 12.90
N THR A 209 -2.74 0.31 12.22
CA THR A 209 -2.31 1.69 11.96
C THR A 209 -3.49 2.66 12.04
N ASN A 210 -3.22 3.89 12.40
CA ASN A 210 -4.11 5.03 12.19
C ASN A 210 -3.45 6.02 11.23
N LEU A 211 -4.15 7.09 10.84
CA LEU A 211 -3.63 8.04 9.85
C LEU A 211 -2.84 9.21 10.45
N SER A 212 -2.60 9.23 11.76
CA SER A 212 -1.92 10.37 12.42
C SER A 212 -0.44 10.51 12.06
N PHE A 213 0.19 9.43 11.59
CA PHE A 213 1.61 9.46 11.17
C PHE A 213 1.81 9.95 9.74
N ILE A 214 0.72 10.07 8.95
CA ILE A 214 0.81 10.55 7.56
C ILE A 214 1.00 12.07 7.58
N PRO A 215 1.99 12.62 6.85
CA PRO A 215 2.20 14.06 6.76
C PRO A 215 0.95 14.83 6.33
N ASN A 216 0.74 16.00 6.91
CA ASN A 216 -0.46 16.82 6.67
C ASN A 216 -0.68 17.16 5.19
N GLU A 217 0.40 17.30 4.42
CA GLU A 217 0.37 17.59 2.98
C GLU A 217 -0.36 16.49 2.20
N LEU A 218 -0.18 15.22 2.60
CA LEU A 218 -0.84 14.07 1.98
C LEU A 218 -2.27 13.85 2.51
N THR A 219 -2.51 14.19 3.78
CA THR A 219 -3.84 14.01 4.39
C THR A 219 -4.81 15.13 4.08
N MET A 220 -4.34 16.29 3.62
CA MET A 220 -5.20 17.46 3.33
C MET A 220 -6.28 17.13 2.28
N GLN A 221 -5.95 16.37 1.24
CA GLN A 221 -6.91 15.93 0.23
C GLN A 221 -7.94 14.93 0.81
N MET A 222 -7.49 14.05 1.69
CA MET A 222 -8.39 13.09 2.37
C MET A 222 -9.36 13.79 3.31
N ARG A 223 -8.93 14.88 3.95
CA ARG A 223 -9.76 15.69 4.86
C ARG A 223 -10.85 16.49 4.17
N MET A 224 -10.71 16.78 2.87
CA MET A 224 -11.68 17.64 2.14
C MET A 224 -13.10 17.07 2.05
N GLY A 225 -13.30 15.77 2.37
CA GLY A 225 -14.65 15.16 2.42
C GLY A 225 -15.06 14.71 3.81
N MET A 226 -14.25 14.97 4.85
CA MET A 226 -14.47 14.47 6.20
C MET A 226 -15.13 15.52 7.10
N PRO A 227 -15.90 15.11 8.13
CA PRO A 227 -16.37 16.01 9.18
C PRO A 227 -15.20 16.77 9.82
N ALA A 228 -15.41 18.07 10.12
CA ALA A 228 -14.35 18.93 10.63
C ALA A 228 -13.81 18.54 12.03
N ASP A 229 -14.60 17.80 12.79
CA ASP A 229 -14.29 17.28 14.12
C ASP A 229 -13.62 15.91 14.11
N LEU A 230 -13.46 15.29 12.94
CA LEU A 230 -12.83 13.98 12.82
C LEU A 230 -11.31 14.08 12.98
N LYS A 231 -10.76 13.26 13.87
CA LYS A 231 -9.33 13.13 14.07
C LYS A 231 -8.76 12.00 13.21
N LEU A 232 -7.52 12.16 12.74
CA LEU A 232 -6.84 11.11 11.95
C LEU A 232 -6.58 9.84 12.77
N GLU A 233 -6.47 9.97 14.09
CA GLU A 233 -6.34 8.83 15.00
C GLU A 233 -7.59 7.94 15.05
N ASP A 234 -8.76 8.48 14.68
CA ASP A 234 -10.02 7.73 14.62
C ASP A 234 -10.11 6.83 13.38
N ILE A 235 -9.31 7.11 12.35
CA ILE A 235 -9.30 6.34 11.10
C ILE A 235 -8.26 5.25 11.24
N LYS A 236 -8.71 4.07 11.64
CA LYS A 236 -7.86 2.92 11.94
C LYS A 236 -8.09 1.77 11.00
N TYR A 237 -7.02 1.05 10.69
CA TYR A 237 -7.02 -0.14 9.87
C TYR A 237 -6.20 -1.26 10.49
N LEU A 238 -6.67 -2.49 10.31
CA LEU A 238 -5.88 -3.70 10.44
C LEU A 238 -5.52 -4.18 9.04
N LEU A 239 -4.25 -4.35 8.78
CA LEU A 239 -3.72 -4.90 7.54
C LEU A 239 -3.13 -6.27 7.83
N SER A 240 -3.36 -7.24 6.95
CA SER A 240 -2.77 -8.58 7.02
C SER A 240 -2.19 -8.95 5.66
N VAL A 241 -0.93 -9.34 5.62
CA VAL A 241 -0.24 -9.77 4.41
C VAL A 241 0.07 -11.26 4.52
N CYS A 242 -0.47 -12.05 3.60
CA CYS A 242 -0.24 -13.47 3.48
C CYS A 242 0.54 -13.78 2.19
N PHE A 243 1.63 -14.50 2.32
CA PHE A 243 2.41 -15.01 1.19
C PHE A 243 1.97 -16.44 0.88
N GLU A 244 1.18 -16.60 -0.17
CA GLU A 244 0.63 -17.87 -0.62
C GLU A 244 1.37 -18.44 -1.85
N ASN A 245 0.97 -19.61 -2.32
CA ASN A 245 1.41 -20.09 -3.61
C ASN A 245 0.81 -19.21 -4.71
N GLY A 246 1.67 -18.66 -5.55
CA GLY A 246 1.28 -17.86 -6.70
C GLY A 246 0.65 -16.50 -6.41
N LYS A 247 0.49 -16.08 -5.15
CA LYS A 247 -0.05 -14.75 -4.85
C LYS A 247 0.36 -14.21 -3.47
N ILE A 248 0.41 -12.88 -3.37
CA ILE A 248 0.39 -12.15 -2.09
C ILE A 248 -1.04 -11.65 -1.89
N VAL A 249 -1.61 -11.94 -0.74
CA VAL A 249 -2.93 -11.44 -0.33
C VAL A 249 -2.74 -10.38 0.74
N VAL A 250 -3.29 -9.20 0.51
CA VAL A 250 -3.33 -8.11 1.49
C VAL A 250 -4.77 -7.84 1.84
N ASP A 251 -5.17 -8.21 3.06
CA ASP A 251 -6.48 -7.88 3.61
C ASP A 251 -6.39 -6.58 4.42
N ALA A 252 -7.38 -5.71 4.25
CA ALA A 252 -7.54 -4.49 5.03
C ALA A 252 -8.90 -4.51 5.72
N GLU A 253 -8.90 -4.32 7.04
CA GLU A 253 -10.11 -4.20 7.85
C GLU A 253 -10.17 -2.82 8.51
N THR A 254 -11.31 -2.15 8.43
CA THR A 254 -11.56 -0.88 9.12
C THR A 254 -11.86 -1.12 10.60
N LEU A 255 -11.07 -0.52 11.48
CA LEU A 255 -11.17 -0.70 12.92
C LEU A 255 -11.84 0.47 13.67
N THR A 256 -12.38 1.46 12.96
CA THR A 256 -12.90 2.67 13.62
C THR A 256 -14.10 2.36 14.52
N GLU A 257 -14.10 2.96 15.71
CA GLU A 257 -15.23 2.98 16.66
C GLU A 257 -15.94 4.35 16.66
N ASN A 258 -15.44 5.32 15.89
CA ASN A 258 -16.01 6.65 15.77
C ASN A 258 -17.37 6.59 15.05
N LYS A 259 -18.46 6.86 15.80
CA LYS A 259 -19.85 6.76 15.28
C LYS A 259 -20.12 7.71 14.12
N ALA A 260 -19.46 8.87 14.07
CA ALA A 260 -19.65 9.81 12.97
C ALA A 260 -19.01 9.27 11.69
N LEU A 261 -17.81 8.67 11.80
CA LEU A 261 -17.14 8.03 10.67
C LEU A 261 -17.90 6.81 10.16
N VAL A 262 -18.39 5.95 11.05
CA VAL A 262 -19.25 4.80 10.68
C VAL A 262 -20.48 5.27 9.91
N LYS A 263 -21.19 6.30 10.40
CA LYS A 263 -22.34 6.87 9.68
C LYS A 263 -21.98 7.45 8.32
N LEU A 264 -20.78 8.06 8.19
CA LEU A 264 -20.29 8.54 6.90
C LEU A 264 -20.10 7.39 5.92
N TYR A 265 -19.43 6.32 6.34
CA TYR A 265 -19.22 5.12 5.53
C TYR A 265 -20.55 4.45 5.14
N GLU A 266 -21.50 4.32 6.08
CA GLU A 266 -22.81 3.75 5.80
C GLU A 266 -23.59 4.60 4.77
N ARG A 267 -23.44 5.92 4.79
CA ARG A 267 -24.06 6.81 3.78
C ARG A 267 -23.39 6.64 2.42
N GLN A 268 -22.08 6.56 2.37
CA GLN A 268 -21.35 6.27 1.12
C GLN A 268 -21.81 4.93 0.51
N MET A 269 -22.05 3.92 1.36
CA MET A 269 -22.56 2.63 0.91
C MET A 269 -23.96 2.69 0.32
N LYS A 270 -24.81 3.63 0.77
CA LYS A 270 -26.15 3.82 0.19
C LYS A 270 -26.10 4.38 -1.23
N CYS A 271 -25.08 5.13 -1.57
CA CYS A 271 -24.85 5.68 -2.91
C CYS A 271 -24.16 4.69 -3.86
N THR A 272 -23.86 3.47 -3.41
CA THR A 272 -23.19 2.44 -4.21
C THR A 272 -23.94 1.12 -4.14
N SER A 273 -23.75 0.25 -5.12
CA SER A 273 -24.29 -1.11 -5.19
C SER A 273 -23.23 -2.08 -5.72
N PRO A 274 -23.39 -3.39 -5.57
CA PRO A 274 -22.50 -4.35 -6.22
C PRO A 274 -22.50 -4.15 -7.74
N ILE A 275 -21.31 -4.26 -8.34
CA ILE A 275 -21.08 -4.14 -9.78
C ILE A 275 -21.85 -5.25 -10.51
N LYS A 276 -22.57 -4.90 -11.58
CA LYS A 276 -23.28 -5.86 -12.45
C LYS A 276 -22.34 -6.49 -13.48
N GLY A 277 -21.27 -5.79 -13.85
CA GLY A 277 -20.29 -6.19 -14.87
C GLY A 277 -20.74 -5.86 -16.29
N SER A 278 -21.58 -4.84 -16.46
CA SER A 278 -22.23 -4.46 -17.74
C SER A 278 -21.19 -4.21 -18.86
N TYR A 279 -20.01 -3.70 -18.51
CA TYR A 279 -19.02 -3.23 -19.47
C TYR A 279 -17.79 -4.13 -19.64
N MET A 280 -17.72 -5.28 -18.99
CA MET A 280 -16.52 -6.13 -19.05
C MET A 280 -16.22 -6.66 -20.45
N GLU A 281 -17.25 -6.84 -21.28
CA GLU A 281 -17.08 -7.25 -22.68
C GLU A 281 -16.67 -6.09 -23.61
N CYS A 282 -16.84 -4.84 -23.14
CA CYS A 282 -16.49 -3.64 -23.89
C CYS A 282 -15.02 -3.23 -23.76
N PHE A 283 -14.22 -3.97 -23.02
CA PHE A 283 -12.79 -3.75 -22.86
C PHE A 283 -12.02 -5.00 -23.29
N PRO A 284 -10.95 -4.88 -24.10
CA PRO A 284 -10.13 -6.01 -24.47
C PRO A 284 -9.37 -6.58 -23.28
N ALA A 285 -9.07 -7.87 -23.28
CA ALA A 285 -8.30 -8.56 -22.22
C ALA A 285 -6.89 -7.97 -22.01
N SER A 286 -6.36 -7.23 -22.99
CA SER A 286 -5.08 -6.53 -22.92
C SER A 286 -5.15 -5.17 -22.23
N THR A 287 -6.32 -4.72 -21.75
CA THR A 287 -6.48 -3.47 -21.01
C THR A 287 -5.49 -3.45 -19.84
N LEU A 288 -4.70 -2.37 -19.75
CA LEU A 288 -3.62 -2.26 -18.77
C LEU A 288 -4.13 -2.04 -17.35
N PHE A 289 -5.07 -1.11 -17.22
CA PHE A 289 -5.74 -0.82 -15.95
C PHE A 289 -7.25 -0.75 -16.19
N TRP A 290 -8.01 -1.33 -15.31
CA TRP A 290 -9.46 -1.25 -15.33
C TRP A 290 -9.99 -1.02 -13.92
N THR A 291 -10.98 -0.15 -13.78
CA THR A 291 -11.73 0.02 -12.55
C THR A 291 -13.22 0.07 -12.85
N GLY A 292 -14.01 -0.53 -11.98
CA GLY A 292 -15.46 -0.54 -12.05
C GLY A 292 -16.09 -0.23 -10.71
N GLY A 293 -17.29 0.33 -10.77
CA GLY A 293 -18.15 0.62 -9.63
C GLY A 293 -19.61 0.58 -10.07
N ASN A 294 -20.53 0.66 -9.10
CA ASN A 294 -21.95 0.85 -9.36
C ASN A 294 -22.46 1.94 -8.42
N ILE A 295 -22.97 3.04 -8.97
CA ILE A 295 -23.30 4.23 -8.21
C ILE A 295 -24.74 4.73 -8.49
N ASP A 296 -25.33 5.34 -7.46
CA ASP A 296 -26.40 6.30 -7.56
C ASP A 296 -25.79 7.70 -7.63
N GLY A 297 -25.69 8.25 -8.82
CA GLY A 297 -25.02 9.52 -9.04
C GLY A 297 -25.69 10.70 -8.35
N ALA A 298 -27.03 10.70 -8.24
CA ALA A 298 -27.76 11.73 -7.47
C ALA A 298 -27.36 11.69 -5.99
N GLY A 299 -27.37 10.49 -5.39
CA GLY A 299 -26.94 10.29 -4.01
C GLY A 299 -25.47 10.67 -3.78
N VAL A 300 -24.57 10.35 -4.72
CA VAL A 300 -23.17 10.77 -4.67
C VAL A 300 -23.06 12.30 -4.71
N TYR A 301 -23.78 12.98 -5.60
CA TYR A 301 -23.78 14.44 -5.68
C TYR A 301 -24.25 15.08 -4.37
N ASP A 302 -25.40 14.63 -3.84
CA ASP A 302 -25.96 15.14 -2.60
C ASP A 302 -25.00 14.92 -1.42
N MET A 303 -24.36 13.76 -1.33
CA MET A 303 -23.34 13.47 -0.33
C MET A 303 -22.12 14.41 -0.44
N LEU A 304 -21.61 14.67 -1.64
CA LEU A 304 -20.51 15.60 -1.87
C LEU A 304 -20.88 17.02 -1.47
N CYS A 305 -22.13 17.44 -1.73
CA CYS A 305 -22.67 18.75 -1.37
C CYS A 305 -22.92 18.97 0.14
N GLU A 306 -22.82 17.93 0.97
CA GLU A 306 -22.81 18.08 2.43
C GLU A 306 -21.56 18.85 2.91
N ASN A 307 -20.44 18.71 2.21
CA ASN A 307 -19.26 19.53 2.46
C ASN A 307 -19.41 20.89 1.78
N ALA A 308 -19.43 21.97 2.59
CA ALA A 308 -19.64 23.33 2.08
C ALA A 308 -18.64 23.78 1.03
N THR A 309 -17.36 23.40 1.17
CA THR A 309 -16.28 23.73 0.20
C THR A 309 -16.49 22.99 -1.12
N ILE A 310 -16.82 21.70 -1.06
CA ILE A 310 -17.10 20.90 -2.25
C ILE A 310 -18.36 21.42 -2.93
N ARG A 311 -19.43 21.66 -2.18
CA ARG A 311 -20.66 22.24 -2.70
C ARG A 311 -20.40 23.55 -3.44
N GLN A 312 -19.65 24.49 -2.81
CA GLN A 312 -19.32 25.76 -3.44
C GLN A 312 -18.53 25.58 -4.74
N ALA A 313 -17.68 24.57 -4.80
CA ALA A 313 -16.94 24.25 -6.02
C ALA A 313 -17.86 23.64 -7.10
N LEU A 314 -18.73 22.68 -6.74
CA LEU A 314 -19.65 21.99 -7.67
C LEU A 314 -20.79 22.91 -8.18
N GLU A 315 -21.27 23.84 -7.35
CA GLU A 315 -22.33 24.80 -7.66
C GLU A 315 -21.77 26.18 -8.08
N SER A 316 -20.47 26.28 -8.34
CA SER A 316 -19.82 27.53 -8.71
C SER A 316 -20.42 28.11 -10.00
N PRO A 317 -20.84 29.38 -10.04
CA PRO A 317 -21.26 30.06 -11.25
C PRO A 317 -20.17 30.12 -12.34
N MET A 318 -18.94 29.87 -11.98
CA MET A 318 -17.81 29.78 -12.93
C MET A 318 -17.75 28.43 -13.65
N LEU A 319 -18.44 27.41 -13.15
CA LEU A 319 -18.62 26.15 -13.86
C LEU A 319 -19.75 26.33 -14.89
N PRO A 320 -19.43 26.24 -16.15
CA PRO A 320 -20.43 26.48 -17.22
C PRO A 320 -21.35 25.29 -17.43
N VAL A 321 -21.26 24.23 -16.60
CA VAL A 321 -22.03 22.98 -16.73
C VAL A 321 -22.76 22.67 -15.44
N GLU A 322 -24.04 22.34 -15.55
CA GLU A 322 -24.89 21.93 -14.44
C GLU A 322 -24.55 20.49 -13.98
N LEU A 323 -23.52 20.36 -13.16
CA LEU A 323 -22.97 19.04 -12.73
C LEU A 323 -24.02 18.16 -12.08
N ARG A 324 -24.97 18.73 -11.30
CA ARG A 324 -26.05 17.95 -10.68
C ARG A 324 -26.84 17.16 -11.70
N ARG A 325 -27.13 17.76 -12.86
CA ARG A 325 -27.88 17.13 -13.95
C ARG A 325 -27.14 15.93 -14.52
N ILE A 326 -25.80 16.08 -14.69
CA ILE A 326 -24.94 14.99 -15.17
C ILE A 326 -24.89 13.85 -14.15
N PHE A 327 -24.60 14.16 -12.88
CA PHE A 327 -24.56 13.15 -11.82
C PHE A 327 -25.89 12.41 -11.70
N SER A 328 -27.02 13.12 -11.69
CA SER A 328 -28.34 12.51 -11.53
C SER A 328 -28.74 11.58 -12.69
N ALA A 329 -28.15 11.74 -13.85
CA ALA A 329 -28.37 10.82 -14.97
C ALA A 329 -27.63 9.48 -14.79
N ILE A 330 -26.56 9.42 -14.01
CA ILE A 330 -25.75 8.21 -13.83
C ILE A 330 -26.40 7.34 -12.76
N GLN A 331 -26.84 6.13 -13.15
CA GLN A 331 -27.45 5.18 -12.21
C GLN A 331 -27.16 3.73 -12.64
N GLY A 332 -26.17 3.13 -12.03
CA GLY A 332 -25.75 1.78 -12.34
C GLY A 332 -24.23 1.65 -12.44
N ASP A 333 -23.79 0.74 -13.31
CA ASP A 333 -22.37 0.48 -13.50
C ASP A 333 -21.63 1.67 -14.12
N ILE A 334 -20.46 1.97 -13.58
CA ILE A 334 -19.44 2.81 -14.20
C ILE A 334 -18.18 1.97 -14.39
N ALA A 335 -17.46 2.21 -15.47
CA ALA A 335 -16.21 1.51 -15.77
C ALA A 335 -15.24 2.44 -16.47
N LEU A 336 -13.96 2.38 -16.06
CA LEU A 336 -12.87 3.11 -16.68
C LEU A 336 -11.77 2.13 -17.06
N GLY A 337 -11.35 2.16 -18.31
CA GLY A 337 -10.22 1.38 -18.81
C GLY A 337 -9.13 2.29 -19.37
N TYR A 338 -7.89 1.97 -19.03
CA TYR A 338 -6.69 2.56 -19.60
C TYR A 338 -5.95 1.49 -20.40
N HIS A 339 -5.88 1.67 -21.71
CA HIS A 339 -5.46 0.60 -22.62
C HIS A 339 -3.95 0.55 -22.83
N SER A 340 -3.28 1.70 -22.86
CA SER A 340 -1.87 1.79 -23.20
C SER A 340 -1.22 3.02 -22.59
N ILE A 341 -0.02 2.85 -22.02
CA ILE A 341 0.79 3.98 -21.52
C ILE A 341 1.32 4.80 -22.69
N THR A 342 1.75 4.14 -23.76
CA THR A 342 2.36 4.82 -24.92
C THR A 342 1.34 5.59 -25.76
N GLY A 343 0.12 5.05 -25.86
CA GLY A 343 -0.99 5.68 -26.60
C GLY A 343 -1.79 6.66 -25.75
N ASN A 344 -1.61 6.67 -24.43
CA ASN A 344 -2.45 7.44 -23.50
C ASN A 344 -3.95 7.22 -23.78
N GLU A 345 -4.34 5.97 -23.99
CA GLU A 345 -5.69 5.59 -24.45
C GLU A 345 -6.62 5.27 -23.29
N LEU A 346 -7.60 6.13 -23.07
CA LEU A 346 -8.60 6.00 -22.01
C LEU A 346 -10.00 5.84 -22.60
N LEU A 347 -10.78 4.93 -22.02
CA LEU A 347 -12.20 4.73 -22.32
C LEU A 347 -12.97 4.55 -21.03
N MET A 348 -14.08 5.28 -20.90
CA MET A 348 -15.00 5.22 -19.76
C MET A 348 -16.41 4.90 -20.28
N TYR A 349 -17.15 4.16 -19.46
CA TYR A 349 -18.59 3.93 -19.61
C TYR A 349 -19.33 4.24 -18.32
N ALA A 350 -20.62 4.61 -18.46
CA ALA A 350 -21.55 4.72 -17.33
C ALA A 350 -22.98 4.38 -17.77
N ASP A 351 -23.71 3.62 -16.94
CA ASP A 351 -25.15 3.44 -17.11
C ASP A 351 -25.85 4.79 -16.88
N VAL A 352 -26.69 5.23 -17.81
CA VAL A 352 -27.45 6.47 -17.70
C VAL A 352 -28.95 6.22 -17.87
N THR A 353 -29.76 6.94 -17.08
CA THR A 353 -31.24 6.82 -17.10
C THR A 353 -31.90 7.61 -18.21
N ASN A 354 -31.23 8.65 -18.71
CA ASN A 354 -31.71 9.54 -19.77
C ASN A 354 -30.53 10.21 -20.48
N LYS A 355 -30.84 10.96 -21.52
CA LYS A 355 -29.87 11.73 -22.34
C LYS A 355 -29.95 13.24 -22.10
N ASP A 356 -30.85 13.70 -21.26
CA ASP A 356 -31.17 15.12 -21.10
C ASP A 356 -29.98 15.91 -20.55
N PHE A 357 -29.06 15.24 -19.82
CA PHE A 357 -27.83 15.86 -19.34
C PHE A 357 -26.89 16.31 -20.46
N LEU A 358 -27.01 15.76 -21.69
CA LEU A 358 -26.24 16.20 -22.85
C LEU A 358 -26.56 17.65 -23.22
N GLN A 359 -27.77 18.14 -22.92
CA GLN A 359 -28.13 19.53 -23.12
C GLN A 359 -27.23 20.48 -22.32
N ALA A 360 -26.73 20.06 -21.16
CA ALA A 360 -25.79 20.86 -20.39
C ALA A 360 -24.50 21.18 -21.13
N PHE A 361 -24.06 20.30 -22.04
CA PHE A 361 -22.92 20.54 -22.93
C PHE A 361 -23.30 21.42 -24.12
N GLU A 362 -24.51 21.28 -24.67
CA GLU A 362 -25.01 22.15 -25.74
C GLU A 362 -25.11 23.61 -25.25
N ASP A 363 -25.54 23.81 -24.02
CA ASP A 363 -25.65 25.14 -23.40
C ASP A 363 -24.29 25.86 -23.26
N LEU A 364 -23.17 25.12 -23.40
CA LEU A 364 -21.83 25.71 -23.44
C LEU A 364 -21.47 26.39 -24.78
N ARG A 365 -22.13 26.06 -25.89
CA ARG A 365 -21.75 26.53 -27.22
C ARG A 365 -21.57 28.06 -27.31
N PRO A 366 -22.45 28.90 -26.74
CA PRO A 366 -22.27 30.35 -26.76
C PRO A 366 -20.99 30.80 -26.05
N LEU A 367 -20.68 30.18 -24.91
CA LEU A 367 -19.45 30.48 -24.12
C LEU A 367 -18.19 30.03 -24.87
N LEU A 368 -18.24 28.85 -25.48
CA LEU A 368 -17.12 28.33 -26.27
C LEU A 368 -16.82 29.20 -27.49
N ALA A 369 -17.83 29.82 -28.11
CA ALA A 369 -17.65 30.75 -29.22
C ALA A 369 -16.81 31.99 -28.83
N LEU A 370 -16.83 32.42 -27.56
CA LEU A 370 -16.04 33.51 -27.02
C LEU A 370 -14.55 33.19 -26.89
N THR A 371 -14.16 31.94 -27.00
CA THR A 371 -12.74 31.51 -26.90
C THR A 371 -11.94 31.73 -28.20
N GLY A 372 -12.53 32.35 -29.21
CA GLY A 372 -11.85 32.56 -30.49
C GLY A 372 -11.54 31.25 -31.23
N GLY A 373 -12.27 30.18 -30.94
CA GLY A 373 -12.10 28.88 -31.60
C GLY A 373 -11.06 27.97 -30.91
N GLN A 374 -10.49 28.38 -29.80
CA GLN A 374 -9.56 27.55 -29.00
C GLN A 374 -10.26 26.35 -28.34
N MET A 375 -11.55 26.53 -28.04
CA MET A 375 -12.41 25.47 -27.50
C MET A 375 -13.65 25.33 -28.40
N LYS A 376 -14.02 24.11 -28.71
CA LYS A 376 -15.17 23.80 -29.59
C LYS A 376 -15.88 22.55 -29.14
N LEU A 377 -17.21 22.58 -29.18
CA LEU A 377 -18.06 21.41 -29.11
C LEU A 377 -18.59 21.09 -30.53
N ILE A 378 -18.23 19.96 -31.05
CA ILE A 378 -18.56 19.51 -32.41
C ILE A 378 -19.50 18.31 -32.24
N SER A 379 -20.70 18.36 -32.86
CA SER A 379 -21.57 17.20 -32.95
C SER A 379 -21.04 16.29 -34.05
N THR A 380 -20.69 15.06 -33.72
CA THR A 380 -20.19 14.05 -34.68
C THR A 380 -21.34 13.23 -35.25
N GLU A 381 -22.24 12.79 -34.37
CA GLU A 381 -23.49 12.08 -34.67
C GLU A 381 -24.60 12.50 -33.71
N GLN A 382 -25.79 11.88 -33.77
CA GLN A 382 -26.85 12.12 -32.83
C GLN A 382 -26.41 11.68 -31.44
N ASP A 383 -26.53 12.56 -30.44
CA ASP A 383 -26.12 12.34 -29.04
C ASP A 383 -24.61 12.03 -28.86
N GLN A 384 -23.76 12.43 -29.80
CA GLN A 384 -22.33 12.21 -29.81
C GLN A 384 -21.54 13.47 -30.13
N TYR A 385 -20.45 13.70 -29.42
CA TYR A 385 -19.72 14.95 -29.44
C TYR A 385 -18.21 14.73 -29.39
N GLU A 386 -17.49 15.66 -30.08
CA GLU A 386 -16.07 15.93 -29.82
C GLU A 386 -15.97 17.27 -29.09
N PHE A 387 -15.41 17.27 -27.90
CA PHE A 387 -14.96 18.48 -27.23
C PHE A 387 -13.49 18.69 -27.52
N ARG A 388 -13.20 19.68 -28.36
CA ARG A 388 -11.83 20.04 -28.73
C ARG A 388 -11.35 21.21 -27.91
N MET A 389 -10.21 21.03 -27.26
CA MET A 389 -9.54 22.06 -26.44
C MET A 389 -8.08 22.18 -26.89
N TYR A 390 -7.74 23.27 -27.58
CA TYR A 390 -6.43 23.47 -28.22
C TYR A 390 -6.07 22.33 -29.18
N ARG A 391 -5.13 21.45 -28.77
CA ARG A 391 -4.66 20.29 -29.54
C ARG A 391 -5.17 18.96 -29.01
N GLN A 392 -6.00 18.99 -27.99
CA GLN A 392 -6.55 17.79 -27.36
C GLN A 392 -8.04 17.71 -27.66
N SER A 393 -8.51 16.50 -27.90
CA SER A 393 -9.92 16.21 -28.08
C SER A 393 -10.37 15.15 -27.08
N ILE A 394 -11.60 15.27 -26.64
CA ILE A 394 -12.33 14.28 -25.85
C ILE A 394 -13.61 13.99 -26.62
N TRP A 395 -13.84 12.73 -26.92
CA TRP A 395 -15.06 12.24 -27.56
C TRP A 395 -15.97 11.64 -26.51
N PHE A 396 -17.24 11.99 -26.54
CA PHE A 396 -18.21 11.47 -25.61
C PHE A 396 -19.61 11.44 -26.22
N GLY A 397 -20.50 10.63 -25.65
CA GLY A 397 -21.87 10.54 -26.09
C GLY A 397 -22.64 9.45 -25.38
N VAL A 398 -23.85 9.19 -25.86
CA VAL A 398 -24.72 8.12 -25.36
C VAL A 398 -25.12 7.20 -26.50
N LYS A 399 -24.80 5.91 -26.36
CA LYS A 399 -25.24 4.80 -27.20
C LYS A 399 -25.99 3.79 -26.34
N ASP A 400 -27.21 3.41 -26.67
CA ASP A 400 -28.01 2.38 -26.01
C ASP A 400 -28.08 2.52 -24.48
N ASN A 401 -28.37 3.73 -23.97
CA ASN A 401 -28.38 4.09 -22.54
C ASN A 401 -27.03 3.94 -21.81
N SER A 402 -25.96 3.81 -22.56
CA SER A 402 -24.59 3.82 -22.06
C SER A 402 -23.90 5.11 -22.46
N PHE A 403 -23.55 5.94 -21.49
CA PHE A 403 -22.64 7.04 -21.72
C PHE A 403 -21.24 6.49 -21.95
N TYR A 404 -20.51 7.07 -22.89
CA TYR A 404 -19.08 6.80 -23.07
C TYR A 404 -18.29 8.11 -23.13
N LEU A 405 -17.01 8.03 -22.76
CA LEU A 405 -16.03 9.10 -22.89
C LEU A 405 -14.67 8.50 -23.23
N SER A 406 -13.98 9.08 -24.21
CA SER A 406 -12.62 8.68 -24.58
C SER A 406 -11.78 9.88 -24.98
N ASN A 407 -10.48 9.79 -24.75
CA ASN A 407 -9.47 10.72 -25.30
C ASN A 407 -8.86 10.22 -26.61
N ASN A 408 -9.40 9.17 -27.19
CA ASN A 408 -8.96 8.55 -28.43
C ASN A 408 -10.16 8.34 -29.37
N GLU A 409 -10.10 8.89 -30.58
CA GLU A 409 -11.19 8.86 -31.56
C GLU A 409 -11.58 7.42 -31.90
N ARG A 410 -10.61 6.58 -32.22
CA ARG A 410 -10.86 5.16 -32.56
C ARG A 410 -11.62 4.42 -31.46
N LEU A 411 -11.28 4.65 -30.19
CA LEU A 411 -11.98 4.03 -29.06
C LEU A 411 -13.40 4.58 -28.91
N ALA A 412 -13.61 5.85 -29.24
CA ALA A 412 -14.94 6.47 -29.23
C ALA A 412 -15.83 5.89 -30.34
N ASP A 413 -15.28 5.72 -31.55
CA ASP A 413 -16.00 5.10 -32.69
C ASP A 413 -16.39 3.66 -32.37
N GLU A 414 -15.48 2.91 -31.71
CA GLU A 414 -15.69 1.54 -31.27
C GLU A 414 -16.52 1.45 -29.96
N ALA A 415 -17.00 2.57 -29.40
CA ALA A 415 -17.75 2.54 -28.14
C ALA A 415 -19.01 1.66 -28.26
N GLY A 416 -19.18 0.76 -27.28
CA GLY A 416 -20.22 -0.27 -27.26
C GLY A 416 -19.83 -1.58 -27.96
N ARG A 417 -18.67 -1.63 -28.63
CA ARG A 417 -18.15 -2.86 -29.25
C ARG A 417 -17.87 -3.91 -28.16
N ARG A 418 -18.28 -5.14 -28.41
CA ARG A 418 -17.93 -6.31 -27.58
C ARG A 418 -16.73 -7.03 -28.19
N TYR A 419 -15.70 -7.26 -27.35
CA TYR A 419 -14.48 -7.93 -27.78
C TYR A 419 -14.58 -9.44 -27.54
N GLY A 420 -14.15 -10.26 -28.51
CA GLY A 420 -14.10 -11.72 -28.35
C GLY A 420 -13.12 -12.16 -27.25
N ALA A 421 -11.96 -11.50 -27.16
CA ALA A 421 -11.03 -11.62 -26.03
C ALA A 421 -11.16 -10.35 -25.15
N SER A 422 -12.07 -10.37 -24.19
CA SER A 422 -12.43 -9.25 -23.32
C SER A 422 -12.00 -9.48 -21.89
N LEU A 423 -12.22 -8.48 -21.03
CA LEU A 423 -11.99 -8.62 -19.59
C LEU A 423 -12.85 -9.72 -18.94
N GLN A 424 -13.99 -10.07 -19.54
CA GLN A 424 -14.83 -11.19 -19.09
C GLN A 424 -14.07 -12.54 -19.11
N ASN A 425 -13.02 -12.66 -19.90
CA ASN A 425 -12.20 -13.87 -20.02
C ASN A 425 -10.98 -13.88 -19.08
N THR A 426 -10.79 -12.83 -18.27
CA THR A 426 -9.68 -12.76 -17.32
C THR A 426 -9.94 -13.62 -16.08
N PRO A 427 -8.89 -14.11 -15.39
CA PRO A 427 -9.05 -14.95 -14.20
C PRO A 427 -9.83 -14.27 -13.06
N TRP A 428 -9.73 -12.94 -12.95
CA TRP A 428 -10.38 -12.12 -11.92
C TRP A 428 -11.81 -11.68 -12.25
N ALA A 429 -12.29 -11.93 -13.48
CA ALA A 429 -13.63 -11.50 -13.92
C ALA A 429 -14.77 -11.97 -13.02
N LYS A 430 -14.65 -13.17 -12.44
CA LYS A 430 -15.64 -13.77 -11.55
C LYS A 430 -15.83 -13.00 -10.24
N ASP A 431 -14.77 -12.29 -9.80
CA ASP A 431 -14.73 -11.60 -8.51
C ASP A 431 -15.31 -10.17 -8.59
N VAL A 432 -15.48 -9.61 -9.79
CA VAL A 432 -15.97 -8.24 -10.03
C VAL A 432 -17.35 -7.99 -9.43
N LYS A 433 -18.31 -8.91 -9.70
CA LYS A 433 -19.73 -8.72 -9.38
C LYS A 433 -20.07 -8.71 -7.88
N GLN A 434 -19.17 -9.17 -7.02
CA GLN A 434 -19.39 -9.21 -5.57
C GLN A 434 -18.93 -7.92 -4.89
N ASN A 435 -18.25 -7.04 -5.62
CA ASN A 435 -17.63 -5.83 -5.10
C ASN A 435 -18.39 -4.58 -5.51
N ARG A 436 -18.31 -3.53 -4.69
CA ARG A 436 -18.83 -2.19 -4.98
C ARG A 436 -17.82 -1.35 -5.75
N VAL A 437 -16.54 -1.59 -5.48
CA VAL A 437 -15.41 -1.09 -6.24
C VAL A 437 -14.49 -2.26 -6.54
N PHE A 438 -14.07 -2.35 -7.79
CA PHE A 438 -13.07 -3.32 -8.23
C PHE A 438 -12.04 -2.62 -9.11
N MET A 439 -10.77 -2.95 -8.92
CA MET A 439 -9.67 -2.47 -9.76
C MET A 439 -8.83 -3.66 -10.20
N ALA A 440 -8.37 -3.64 -11.44
CA ALA A 440 -7.40 -4.60 -11.94
C ALA A 440 -6.28 -3.89 -12.71
N PHE A 441 -5.07 -4.35 -12.52
CA PHE A 441 -3.88 -3.89 -13.19
C PHE A 441 -3.17 -5.08 -13.85
N ASN A 442 -3.02 -5.03 -15.17
CA ASN A 442 -2.40 -6.08 -15.96
C ASN A 442 -0.88 -5.91 -15.99
N ALA A 443 -0.19 -6.46 -15.00
CA ALA A 443 1.26 -6.36 -14.86
C ALA A 443 2.00 -7.03 -16.04
N ALA A 444 1.45 -8.13 -16.56
CA ALA A 444 2.02 -8.82 -17.71
C ALA A 444 1.98 -7.95 -18.99
N GLN A 445 0.90 -7.16 -19.20
CA GLN A 445 0.82 -6.23 -20.32
C GLN A 445 1.78 -5.06 -20.13
N LEU A 446 1.87 -4.49 -18.90
CA LEU A 446 2.84 -3.44 -18.60
C LEU A 446 4.28 -3.88 -18.89
N ALA A 447 4.64 -5.10 -18.47
CA ALA A 447 5.96 -5.66 -18.74
C ALA A 447 6.25 -5.74 -20.25
N LYS A 448 5.26 -6.12 -21.08
CA LYS A 448 5.38 -6.13 -22.55
C LYS A 448 5.58 -4.73 -23.10
N ASP A 449 4.80 -3.74 -22.64
CA ASP A 449 4.87 -2.35 -23.10
C ASP A 449 6.24 -1.73 -22.79
N ILE A 450 6.76 -1.95 -21.58
CA ILE A 450 8.09 -1.48 -21.17
C ILE A 450 9.18 -2.16 -21.99
N ASN A 451 9.13 -3.50 -22.12
CA ASN A 451 10.14 -4.26 -22.86
C ASN A 451 10.13 -3.93 -24.36
N GLY A 452 8.98 -3.60 -24.92
CA GLY A 452 8.80 -3.18 -26.30
C GLY A 452 9.25 -1.74 -26.59
N ASN A 453 9.41 -0.89 -25.56
CA ASN A 453 9.70 0.53 -25.74
C ASN A 453 11.09 0.90 -25.14
N PRO A 454 12.13 1.16 -26.00
CA PRO A 454 13.47 1.51 -25.53
C PRO A 454 13.51 2.79 -24.68
N MET A 455 12.64 3.77 -24.97
CA MET A 455 12.56 5.03 -24.25
C MET A 455 12.05 4.80 -22.81
N MET A 456 11.01 3.98 -22.64
CA MET A 456 10.51 3.62 -21.31
C MET A 456 11.56 2.88 -20.49
N ARG A 457 12.31 1.95 -21.11
CA ARG A 457 13.43 1.27 -20.46
C ARG A 457 14.51 2.23 -19.97
N SER A 458 14.83 3.24 -20.77
CA SER A 458 15.88 4.22 -20.41
C SER A 458 15.43 5.16 -19.27
N MET A 459 14.14 5.49 -19.19
CA MET A 459 13.59 6.34 -18.13
C MET A 459 13.57 5.67 -16.74
N MET A 460 13.54 4.34 -16.68
CA MET A 460 13.55 3.60 -15.41
C MET A 460 14.90 3.57 -14.69
N GLY A 461 15.99 3.96 -15.36
CA GLY A 461 17.35 3.97 -14.79
C GLY A 461 17.93 2.57 -14.58
N SER A 462 19.28 2.43 -14.58
CA SER A 462 19.95 1.13 -14.67
C SER A 462 19.89 0.24 -13.42
N GLY A 463 19.68 0.78 -12.22
CA GLY A 463 19.69 0.01 -10.96
C GLY A 463 18.29 -0.40 -10.50
N ASN A 464 17.36 0.55 -10.39
CA ASN A 464 15.98 0.27 -9.97
C ASN A 464 15.17 -0.41 -11.08
N ALA A 465 15.54 -0.23 -12.35
CA ALA A 465 14.89 -0.84 -13.50
C ALA A 465 15.05 -2.36 -13.53
N ALA A 466 16.21 -2.89 -13.11
CA ALA A 466 16.44 -4.34 -13.09
C ALA A 466 15.53 -5.02 -12.07
N LEU A 467 15.45 -4.48 -10.84
CA LEU A 467 14.60 -5.02 -9.78
C LEU A 467 13.11 -4.88 -10.12
N ALA A 468 12.67 -3.67 -10.54
CA ALA A 468 11.29 -3.42 -10.95
C ALA A 468 10.90 -4.29 -12.17
N GLY A 469 11.82 -4.46 -13.13
CA GLY A 469 11.62 -5.34 -14.28
C GLY A 469 11.47 -6.81 -13.89
N THR A 470 12.27 -7.28 -12.93
CA THR A 470 12.21 -8.66 -12.43
C THR A 470 10.85 -8.91 -11.75
N VAL A 471 10.40 -8.00 -10.88
CA VAL A 471 9.11 -8.11 -10.18
C VAL A 471 7.93 -8.05 -11.17
N LEU A 472 7.94 -7.09 -12.10
CA LEU A 472 6.89 -6.96 -13.12
C LEU A 472 6.84 -8.17 -14.05
N ASN A 473 8.01 -8.71 -14.43
CA ASN A 473 8.06 -9.91 -15.29
C ASN A 473 7.54 -11.15 -14.56
N ALA A 474 7.66 -11.24 -13.25
CA ALA A 474 7.13 -12.35 -12.46
C ALA A 474 5.62 -12.19 -12.15
N CYS A 475 5.10 -10.95 -12.10
CA CYS A 475 3.71 -10.66 -11.83
C CYS A 475 2.83 -10.88 -13.07
N ASP A 476 1.63 -11.41 -12.86
CA ASP A 476 0.59 -11.59 -13.86
C ASP A 476 -0.37 -10.39 -13.85
N TYR A 477 -1.07 -10.21 -12.73
CA TYR A 477 -1.94 -9.07 -12.50
C TYR A 477 -2.02 -8.71 -11.01
N ILE A 478 -2.55 -7.52 -10.74
CA ILE A 478 -2.92 -7.07 -9.38
C ILE A 478 -4.39 -6.73 -9.42
N ASP A 479 -5.16 -7.18 -8.42
CA ASP A 479 -6.53 -6.76 -8.24
C ASP A 479 -6.78 -6.16 -6.85
N LEU A 480 -7.77 -5.29 -6.76
CA LEU A 480 -8.28 -4.71 -5.52
C LEU A 480 -9.80 -4.87 -5.49
N MET A 481 -10.29 -5.48 -4.45
CA MET A 481 -11.69 -5.78 -4.19
C MET A 481 -12.18 -5.01 -2.98
N VAL A 482 -13.26 -4.23 -3.11
CA VAL A 482 -13.90 -3.51 -2.02
C VAL A 482 -15.38 -3.87 -2.01
N PRO A 483 -15.79 -4.89 -1.23
CA PRO A 483 -17.19 -5.31 -1.13
C PRO A 483 -18.02 -4.33 -0.31
N ASP A 484 -17.45 -3.76 0.74
CA ASP A 484 -18.12 -2.78 1.61
C ASP A 484 -17.09 -1.88 2.33
N TRP A 485 -17.58 -1.01 3.23
CA TRP A 485 -16.74 -0.08 3.98
C TRP A 485 -15.90 -0.74 5.10
N LYS A 486 -16.21 -1.98 5.47
CA LYS A 486 -15.53 -2.68 6.56
C LYS A 486 -14.15 -3.16 6.15
N GLY A 487 -13.90 -3.27 4.86
CA GLY A 487 -12.59 -3.66 4.38
C GLY A 487 -12.53 -3.96 2.89
N GLY A 488 -11.36 -4.39 2.49
CA GLY A 488 -11.06 -4.79 1.12
C GLY A 488 -9.90 -5.76 1.08
N GLN A 489 -9.68 -6.34 -0.08
CA GLN A 489 -8.58 -7.26 -0.33
C GLN A 489 -7.86 -6.87 -1.61
N MET A 490 -6.53 -6.87 -1.56
CA MET A 490 -5.67 -6.74 -2.74
C MET A 490 -4.91 -8.03 -2.95
N ASN A 491 -4.91 -8.53 -4.17
CA ASN A 491 -4.08 -9.66 -4.57
C ASN A 491 -3.01 -9.21 -5.55
N ILE A 492 -1.76 -9.60 -5.31
CA ILE A 492 -0.67 -9.52 -6.28
C ILE A 492 -0.44 -10.94 -6.77
N VAL A 493 -0.85 -11.22 -8.01
CA VAL A 493 -0.90 -12.56 -8.55
C VAL A 493 0.30 -12.78 -9.46
N MET A 494 1.09 -13.83 -9.16
CA MET A 494 2.29 -14.18 -9.90
C MET A 494 1.96 -15.09 -11.09
N LYS A 495 2.84 -15.15 -12.08
CA LYS A 495 2.73 -16.09 -13.22
C LYS A 495 2.92 -17.54 -12.80
N ASP A 496 3.87 -17.81 -11.91
CA ASP A 496 4.03 -19.12 -11.26
C ASP A 496 2.99 -19.23 -10.14
N LYS A 497 1.95 -20.05 -10.36
CA LYS A 497 0.83 -20.23 -9.42
C LYS A 497 1.11 -21.32 -8.37
N ASP A 498 2.11 -22.12 -8.56
CA ASP A 498 2.34 -23.35 -7.79
C ASP A 498 3.36 -23.15 -6.67
N THR A 499 4.30 -22.23 -6.86
CA THR A 499 5.38 -21.93 -5.92
C THR A 499 4.98 -20.79 -4.97
N ASN A 500 5.31 -20.93 -3.67
CA ASN A 500 5.10 -19.83 -2.71
C ASN A 500 5.86 -18.56 -3.14
N VAL A 501 5.21 -17.39 -2.98
CA VAL A 501 5.77 -16.12 -3.48
C VAL A 501 7.09 -15.74 -2.80
N LEU A 502 7.26 -16.03 -1.50
CA LEU A 502 8.54 -15.79 -0.81
C LEU A 502 9.69 -16.60 -1.44
N LYS A 503 9.39 -17.84 -1.86
CA LYS A 503 10.34 -18.69 -2.58
C LYS A 503 10.64 -18.14 -3.98
N GLN A 504 9.65 -17.61 -4.69
CA GLN A 504 9.86 -16.94 -5.99
C GLN A 504 10.73 -15.70 -5.83
N ILE A 505 10.50 -14.89 -4.77
CA ILE A 505 11.32 -13.71 -4.44
C ILE A 505 12.76 -14.14 -4.15
N LEU A 506 12.96 -15.17 -3.33
CA LEU A 506 14.28 -15.70 -3.02
C LEU A 506 15.07 -16.06 -4.27
N ARG A 507 14.46 -16.84 -5.19
CA ARG A 507 15.06 -17.19 -6.50
C ARG A 507 15.33 -15.94 -7.36
N GLY A 508 14.49 -14.92 -7.28
CA GLY A 508 14.74 -13.64 -7.96
C GLY A 508 16.00 -12.94 -7.46
N LEU A 509 16.24 -12.98 -6.15
CA LEU A 509 17.45 -12.40 -5.52
C LEU A 509 18.74 -13.17 -5.85
N GLU A 510 18.64 -14.47 -6.17
CA GLU A 510 19.78 -15.26 -6.65
C GLU A 510 20.32 -14.76 -8.01
N ASN A 511 19.45 -14.14 -8.82
CA ASN A 511 19.80 -13.66 -10.16
C ASN A 511 20.21 -12.19 -10.22
N LEU A 512 20.16 -11.47 -9.08
CA LEU A 512 20.66 -10.09 -8.92
C LEU A 512 22.08 -10.06 -8.35
#